data_aa15079cff53d43352366dfee96d1c92
#
_entry.id   aa15079cff53d43352366dfee96d1c92
#
_cell.length_a   1.000
_cell.length_b   1.000
_cell.length_c   1.000
_cell.angle_alpha   90.00
_cell.angle_beta   90.00
_cell.angle_gamma   90.00
#
_symmetry.space_group_name_H-M   'P 1'
#
loop_
_entity.id
_entity.type
_entity.pdbx_description
1 polymer ?
#
loop_
_entity_poly.entity_id
_entity_poly.type
_entity_poly.pdbx_seq_one_letter_code
_entity_poly.pdbx_strand_id
1 'polypeptide(L)'
;HPYYERDCVDFSELSSLRFIGAVRDYFSMEHHLDRVSLGAISTKDLNYSIYSNSDHMTINALMQTDLCSLGINFMHQPYKHYDIKNLKINGCEPFLLIGIVRPEGDELSEAAQWFIENFKKLL
;
A
#
# COMPACT_ATOMS: atom_id res chain seq x y z
N HIS A 1 2.59 18.79 -3.95
CA HIS A 1 3.62 18.06 -3.21
C HIS A 1 4.95 18.06 -3.99
N PRO A 2 6.13 18.22 -3.35
CA PRO A 2 7.44 18.28 -4.06
C PRO A 2 7.74 17.05 -4.91
N TYR A 3 7.19 15.89 -4.55
CA TYR A 3 7.38 14.63 -5.27
C TYR A 3 6.29 14.34 -6.31
N TYR A 4 5.34 15.25 -6.55
CA TYR A 4 4.21 15.01 -7.45
C TYR A 4 4.64 14.69 -8.90
N GLU A 5 5.69 15.33 -9.38
CA GLU A 5 6.22 15.13 -10.74
C GLU A 5 7.13 13.89 -10.87
N ARG A 6 7.38 13.17 -9.77
CA ARG A 6 8.25 11.99 -9.76
C ARG A 6 7.44 10.72 -9.95
N ASP A 7 8.06 9.67 -10.46
CA ASP A 7 7.48 8.33 -10.59
C ASP A 7 7.96 7.36 -9.52
N CYS A 8 9.04 7.69 -8.84
CA CYS A 8 9.63 6.85 -7.81
C CYS A 8 10.28 7.65 -6.68
N VAL A 9 10.55 6.96 -5.60
CA VAL A 9 11.22 7.45 -4.40
C VAL A 9 12.17 6.38 -3.88
N ASP A 10 13.31 6.77 -3.33
CA ASP A 10 14.24 5.84 -2.70
C ASP A 10 13.91 5.61 -1.23
N PHE A 11 14.32 4.45 -0.70
CA PHE A 11 14.13 4.12 0.72
C PHE A 11 14.66 5.20 1.65
N SER A 12 15.86 5.75 1.35
CA SER A 12 16.50 6.78 2.16
C SER A 12 15.72 8.10 2.24
N GLU A 13 14.85 8.37 1.26
CA GLU A 13 14.05 9.59 1.21
C GLU A 13 12.77 9.48 2.07
N LEU A 14 12.32 8.26 2.37
CA LEU A 14 11.06 8.05 3.10
C LEU A 14 11.09 8.66 4.51
N SER A 15 12.25 8.66 5.16
CA SER A 15 12.39 9.28 6.50
C SER A 15 12.17 10.80 6.51
N SER A 16 12.34 11.45 5.37
CA SER A 16 12.13 12.90 5.21
C SER A 16 10.67 13.27 4.92
N LEU A 17 9.83 12.28 4.57
CA LEU A 17 8.43 12.49 4.26
C LEU A 17 7.57 12.41 5.51
N ARG A 18 6.39 13.03 5.45
CA ARG A 18 5.37 12.99 6.49
C ARG A 18 4.26 12.04 6.08
N PHE A 19 3.82 11.21 7.00
CA PHE A 19 2.84 10.17 6.69
C PHE A 19 1.54 10.30 7.47
N ILE A 20 0.44 9.91 6.81
CA ILE A 20 -0.78 9.44 7.45
C ILE A 20 -0.77 7.91 7.40
N GLY A 21 -0.96 7.26 8.54
CA GLY A 21 -1.00 5.81 8.67
C GLY A 21 -2.35 5.30 9.14
N ALA A 22 -2.58 4.01 9.01
CA ALA A 22 -3.69 3.33 9.66
C ALA A 22 -3.40 3.17 11.16
N VAL A 23 -4.46 3.19 11.97
CA VAL A 23 -4.34 2.77 13.37
C VAL A 23 -3.89 1.32 13.37
N ARG A 24 -2.85 1.02 14.15
CA ARG A 24 -2.19 -0.29 14.15
C ARG A 24 -3.20 -1.40 14.37
N ASP A 25 -3.25 -2.30 13.42
CA ASP A 25 -3.90 -3.59 13.52
C ASP A 25 -2.87 -4.73 13.34
N TYR A 26 -3.32 -5.93 13.06
CA TYR A 26 -2.45 -7.08 12.86
C TYR A 26 -1.62 -7.05 11.56
N PHE A 27 -1.97 -6.15 10.63
CA PHE A 27 -1.29 -6.00 9.35
C PHE A 27 -0.65 -4.63 9.25
N SER A 28 0.68 -4.57 9.40
CA SER A 28 1.46 -3.35 9.31
C SER A 28 2.32 -3.36 8.05
N MET A 29 2.04 -2.45 7.14
CA MET A 29 2.85 -2.25 5.93
C MET A 29 4.28 -1.85 6.27
N GLU A 30 4.46 -1.10 7.33
CA GLU A 30 5.76 -0.66 7.83
C GLU A 30 6.66 -1.83 8.23
N HIS A 31 6.07 -2.86 8.85
CA HIS A 31 6.82 -4.05 9.22
C HIS A 31 7.32 -4.82 7.99
N HIS A 32 6.53 -4.87 6.94
CA HIS A 32 6.96 -5.46 5.67
C HIS A 32 8.03 -4.63 5.00
N LEU A 33 7.91 -3.31 5.06
CA LEU A 33 8.90 -2.39 4.50
C LEU A 33 10.28 -2.56 5.16
N ASP A 34 10.32 -2.71 6.49
CA ASP A 34 11.55 -3.02 7.25
C ASP A 34 12.23 -4.29 6.72
N ARG A 35 11.46 -5.36 6.52
CA ARG A 35 11.99 -6.62 5.98
C ARG A 35 12.51 -6.50 4.55
N VAL A 36 11.78 -5.84 3.67
CA VAL A 36 12.12 -5.72 2.23
C VAL A 36 13.30 -4.79 2.02
N SER A 37 13.41 -3.75 2.84
CA SER A 37 14.54 -2.82 2.80
C SER A 37 15.82 -3.37 3.40
N LEU A 38 15.82 -4.62 3.89
CA LEU A 38 16.94 -5.24 4.61
C LEU A 38 17.44 -4.38 5.80
N GLY A 39 16.51 -3.73 6.48
CA GLY A 39 16.81 -2.86 7.61
C GLY A 39 17.29 -1.45 7.24
N ALA A 40 17.24 -1.08 5.95
CA ALA A 40 17.56 0.29 5.53
C ALA A 40 16.54 1.31 6.05
N ILE A 41 15.32 0.84 6.36
CA ILE A 41 14.26 1.63 6.97
C ILE A 41 13.68 0.86 8.14
N SER A 42 13.72 1.46 9.32
CA SER A 42 12.96 1.01 10.47
C SER A 42 11.59 1.70 10.48
N THR A 43 10.58 0.99 10.99
CA THR A 43 9.24 1.57 11.25
C THR A 43 9.29 2.81 12.13
N LYS A 44 10.37 2.97 12.92
CA LYS A 44 10.60 4.12 13.79
C LYS A 44 11.11 5.35 13.03
N ASP A 45 11.63 5.15 11.83
CA ASP A 45 12.22 6.22 11.03
C ASP A 45 11.18 6.95 10.16
N LEU A 46 9.98 6.39 10.06
CA LEU A 46 8.87 7.02 9.33
C LEU A 46 8.14 8.04 10.20
N ASN A 47 8.02 9.26 9.69
CA ASN A 47 7.39 10.38 10.39
C ASN A 47 5.87 10.33 10.22
N TYR A 48 5.18 9.58 11.07
CA TYR A 48 3.72 9.55 11.11
C TYR A 48 3.16 10.77 11.88
N SER A 49 2.49 11.65 11.16
CA SER A 49 1.85 12.85 11.73
C SER A 49 0.42 12.60 12.19
N ILE A 50 -0.29 11.70 11.53
CA ILE A 50 -1.71 11.39 11.78
C ILE A 50 -1.94 9.90 11.62
N TYR A 51 -2.86 9.34 12.40
CA TYR A 51 -3.39 7.99 12.22
C TYR A 51 -4.90 8.03 12.01
N SER A 52 -5.39 7.29 11.01
CA SER A 52 -6.81 7.20 10.70
C SER A 52 -7.16 5.84 10.10
N ASN A 53 -8.33 5.31 10.46
CA ASN A 53 -8.95 4.14 9.81
C ASN A 53 -10.04 4.55 8.82
N SER A 54 -10.18 5.84 8.54
CA SER A 54 -11.16 6.37 7.59
C SER A 54 -10.49 6.66 6.25
N ASP A 55 -10.90 5.95 5.20
CA ASP A 55 -10.43 6.21 3.83
C ASP A 55 -10.71 7.65 3.39
N HIS A 56 -11.88 8.18 3.77
CA HIS A 56 -12.24 9.56 3.46
C HIS A 56 -11.28 10.57 4.10
N MET A 57 -10.91 10.37 5.36
CA MET A 57 -9.92 11.21 6.03
C MET A 57 -8.55 11.09 5.37
N THR A 58 -8.15 9.87 5.01
CA THR A 58 -6.87 9.63 4.32
C THR A 58 -6.84 10.33 2.97
N ILE A 59 -7.87 10.17 2.14
CA ILE A 59 -7.97 10.83 0.83
C ILE A 59 -7.90 12.34 0.98
N ASN A 60 -8.69 12.93 1.88
CA ASN A 60 -8.66 14.38 2.10
C ASN A 60 -7.29 14.88 2.58
N ALA A 61 -6.65 14.14 3.48
CA ALA A 61 -5.30 14.48 3.94
C ALA A 61 -4.29 14.46 2.79
N LEU A 62 -4.32 13.43 1.95
CA LEU A 62 -3.43 13.32 0.79
C LEU A 62 -3.65 14.42 -0.26
N MET A 63 -4.90 14.84 -0.48
CA MET A 63 -5.24 15.88 -1.44
C MET A 63 -4.96 17.31 -0.96
N GLN A 64 -5.02 17.55 0.34
CA GLN A 64 -5.01 18.91 0.90
C GLN A 64 -3.73 19.25 1.66
N THR A 65 -2.83 18.29 1.84
CA THR A 65 -1.60 18.46 2.61
C THR A 65 -0.37 17.87 1.89
N ASP A 66 0.77 17.98 2.53
CA ASP A 66 2.03 17.33 2.12
C ASP A 66 2.19 15.90 2.66
N LEU A 67 1.11 15.31 3.18
CA LEU A 67 1.17 13.96 3.72
C LEU A 67 1.22 12.90 2.61
N CYS A 68 1.94 11.84 2.90
CA CYS A 68 2.01 10.62 2.10
C CYS A 68 1.32 9.46 2.83
N SER A 69 0.97 8.42 2.11
CA SER A 69 0.49 7.18 2.70
C SER A 69 1.24 5.99 2.09
N LEU A 70 1.58 5.02 2.92
CA LEU A 70 2.08 3.74 2.43
C LEU A 70 0.90 2.84 2.08
N GLY A 71 0.95 2.26 0.91
CA GLY A 71 -0.10 1.37 0.42
C GLY A 71 0.46 0.26 -0.45
N ILE A 72 -0.38 -0.66 -0.84
CA ILE A 72 -0.06 -1.69 -1.82
C ILE A 72 -0.61 -1.30 -3.18
N ASN A 73 0.11 -1.66 -4.24
CA ASN A 73 -0.25 -1.28 -5.60
C ASN A 73 -1.66 -1.73 -6.00
N PHE A 74 -2.10 -2.88 -5.51
CA PHE A 74 -3.45 -3.39 -5.73
C PHE A 74 -4.55 -2.44 -5.21
N MET A 75 -4.32 -1.76 -4.08
CA MET A 75 -5.28 -0.81 -3.50
C MET A 75 -5.26 0.57 -4.16
N HIS A 76 -4.44 0.77 -5.19
CA HIS A 76 -4.38 2.04 -5.91
C HIS A 76 -5.67 2.34 -6.71
N GLN A 77 -6.41 1.33 -7.14
CA GLN A 77 -7.60 1.50 -8.00
C GLN A 77 -8.65 2.49 -7.43
N PRO A 78 -9.02 2.45 -6.13
CA PRO A 78 -9.94 3.42 -5.55
C PRO A 78 -9.45 4.87 -5.62
N TYR A 79 -8.13 5.09 -5.64
CA TYR A 79 -7.52 6.42 -5.64
C TYR A 79 -7.42 7.06 -7.04
N LYS A 80 -7.65 6.29 -8.12
CA LYS A 80 -7.55 6.78 -9.51
C LYS A 80 -8.50 7.93 -9.85
N HIS A 81 -9.57 8.10 -9.07
CA HIS A 81 -10.55 9.17 -9.26
C HIS A 81 -10.15 10.47 -8.57
N TYR A 82 -9.06 10.46 -7.83
CA TYR A 82 -8.54 11.60 -7.08
C TYR A 82 -7.21 12.05 -7.64
N ASP A 83 -6.87 13.31 -7.44
CA ASP A 83 -5.57 13.87 -7.82
C ASP A 83 -4.48 13.42 -6.82
N ILE A 84 -4.26 12.12 -6.75
CA ILE A 84 -3.27 11.47 -5.87
C ILE A 84 -2.27 10.72 -6.75
N LYS A 85 -1.01 11.10 -6.64
CA LYS A 85 0.08 10.44 -7.35
C LYS A 85 0.55 9.21 -6.58
N ASN A 86 0.68 8.09 -7.29
CA ASN A 86 1.28 6.87 -6.76
C ASN A 86 2.76 6.80 -7.18
N LEU A 87 3.65 6.68 -6.21
CA LEU A 87 5.08 6.55 -6.43
C LEU A 87 5.55 5.13 -6.12
N LYS A 88 6.44 4.62 -6.96
CA LYS A 88 7.11 3.35 -6.67
C LYS A 88 8.29 3.60 -5.73
N ILE A 89 8.52 2.68 -4.80
CA ILE A 89 9.73 2.69 -3.99
C ILE A 89 10.80 1.90 -4.74
N ASN A 90 11.91 2.53 -5.08
CA ASN A 90 13.03 1.90 -5.78
C ASN A 90 13.61 0.76 -4.95
N GLY A 91 13.86 -0.39 -5.60
CA GLY A 91 14.38 -1.57 -4.92
C GLY A 91 13.38 -2.31 -4.02
N CYS A 92 12.11 -1.85 -3.97
CA CYS A 92 11.06 -2.57 -3.26
C CYS A 92 10.46 -3.64 -4.17
N GLU A 93 10.89 -4.88 -3.96
CA GLU A 93 10.30 -6.03 -4.65
C GLU A 93 8.88 -6.31 -4.14
N PRO A 94 8.00 -6.87 -4.98
CA PRO A 94 6.68 -7.31 -4.54
C PRO A 94 6.80 -8.31 -3.39
N PHE A 95 6.20 -8.01 -2.25
CA PHE A 95 6.31 -8.84 -1.04
C PHE A 95 4.97 -9.37 -0.53
N LEU A 96 3.86 -8.88 -1.07
CA LEU A 96 2.53 -9.33 -0.69
C LEU A 96 2.05 -10.43 -1.62
N LEU A 97 1.87 -11.62 -1.08
CA LEU A 97 1.25 -12.74 -1.78
C LEU A 97 -0.25 -12.73 -1.53
N ILE A 98 -1.02 -12.65 -2.60
CA ILE A 98 -2.48 -12.83 -2.54
C ILE A 98 -2.77 -14.25 -2.99
N GLY A 99 -3.42 -15.03 -2.13
CA GLY A 99 -3.77 -16.41 -2.37
C GLY A 99 -5.25 -16.70 -2.16
N ILE A 100 -5.70 -17.79 -2.74
CA ILE A 100 -7.04 -18.33 -2.54
C ILE A 100 -6.92 -19.55 -1.62
N VAL A 101 -7.63 -19.50 -0.51
CA VAL A 101 -7.67 -20.60 0.45
C VAL A 101 -8.99 -21.36 0.27
N ARG A 102 -8.90 -22.68 0.16
CA ARG A 102 -10.05 -23.57 0.08
C ARG A 102 -9.79 -24.85 0.87
N PRO A 103 -10.83 -25.58 1.34
CA PRO A 103 -10.66 -26.90 1.89
C PRO A 103 -10.03 -27.85 0.86
N GLU A 104 -9.22 -28.78 1.34
CA GLU A 104 -8.60 -29.80 0.49
C GLU A 104 -9.67 -30.77 -0.02
N GLY A 105 -9.62 -31.07 -1.33
CA GLY A 105 -10.56 -32.02 -1.94
C GLY A 105 -11.88 -31.42 -2.43
N ASP A 106 -12.20 -30.18 -2.09
CA ASP A 106 -13.43 -29.54 -2.58
C ASP A 106 -13.32 -29.15 -4.05
N GLU A 107 -14.34 -29.47 -4.84
CA GLU A 107 -14.50 -28.95 -6.18
C GLU A 107 -15.03 -27.52 -6.12
N LEU A 108 -14.42 -26.65 -6.92
CA LEU A 108 -14.89 -25.28 -7.02
C LEU A 108 -16.17 -25.22 -7.86
N SER A 109 -17.18 -24.51 -7.36
CA SER A 109 -18.36 -24.18 -8.16
C SER A 109 -17.97 -23.34 -9.39
N GLU A 110 -18.78 -23.37 -10.45
CA GLU A 110 -18.56 -22.56 -11.66
C GLU A 110 -18.43 -21.07 -11.33
N ALA A 111 -19.23 -20.55 -10.39
CA ALA A 111 -19.17 -19.17 -9.94
C ALA A 111 -17.83 -18.85 -9.25
N ALA A 112 -17.31 -19.76 -8.44
CA ALA A 112 -16.02 -19.59 -7.78
C ALA A 112 -14.86 -19.63 -8.80
N GLN A 113 -14.92 -20.53 -9.79
CA GLN A 113 -13.93 -20.60 -10.86
C GLN A 113 -13.94 -19.31 -11.68
N TRP A 114 -15.12 -18.84 -12.09
CA TRP A 114 -15.27 -17.59 -12.80
C TRP A 114 -14.71 -16.39 -12.01
N PHE A 115 -15.00 -16.32 -10.70
CA PHE A 115 -14.48 -15.27 -9.83
C PHE A 115 -12.95 -15.28 -9.81
N ILE A 116 -12.34 -16.45 -9.60
CA ILE A 116 -10.89 -16.61 -9.54
C ILE A 116 -10.22 -16.17 -10.85
N GLU A 117 -10.77 -16.60 -11.99
CA GLU A 117 -10.23 -16.24 -13.31
C GLU A 117 -10.31 -14.75 -13.59
N ASN A 118 -11.40 -14.10 -13.19
CA ASN A 118 -11.53 -12.66 -13.39
C ASN A 118 -10.72 -11.85 -12.36
N PHE A 119 -10.61 -12.34 -11.13
CA PHE A 119 -9.78 -11.70 -10.11
C PHE A 119 -8.29 -11.68 -10.52
N LYS A 120 -7.78 -12.76 -11.09
CA LYS A 120 -6.40 -12.83 -11.60
C LYS A 120 -6.09 -11.78 -12.68
N LYS A 121 -7.10 -11.33 -13.41
CA LYS A 121 -6.94 -10.27 -14.44
C LYS A 121 -6.84 -8.86 -13.83
N LEU A 122 -7.19 -8.71 -12.56
CA LEU A 122 -7.16 -7.43 -11.84
C LEU A 122 -5.86 -7.23 -11.05
N LEU A 123 -5.10 -8.31 -10.84
CA LEU A 123 -3.78 -8.30 -10.19
C LEU A 123 -2.67 -7.99 -11.20
#